data_4779b4f716e639747f20b6574e913ff6
#
_entry.id   4779b4f716e639747f20b6574e913ff6
#
_cell.length_a   1.000
_cell.length_b   1.000
_cell.length_c   1.000
_cell.angle_alpha   90.00
_cell.angle_beta   90.00
_cell.angle_gamma   90.00
#
_symmetry.space_group_name_H-M   'P 1'
#
loop_
_entity.id
_entity.type
_entity.pdbx_description
1 polymer ?
#
loop_
_entity_poly.entity_id
_entity_poly.type
_entity_poly.pdbx_seq_one_letter_code
_entity_poly.pdbx_strand_id
1 'polypeptide(L)'
;MRRGELYRVRRPSSRDPKRSRVFVVVSRQVLIESRFSTVICAPVYTAYDGLSTQIQVGVSGGLKHASGIHCDELVSLPKTMLTDYVGSLSAGQLQKLDVALRMALQLHE
;
A
#
# COMPACT_ATOMS: atom_id res chain seq x y z
N MET A 1 -2.14 13.67 0.54
CA MET A 1 -1.96 12.22 0.70
C MET A 1 -2.66 11.75 1.96
N ARG A 2 -3.37 10.64 1.86
CA ARG A 2 -4.09 10.06 3.01
C ARG A 2 -3.72 8.60 3.19
N ARG A 3 -3.75 8.16 4.44
CA ARG A 3 -3.57 6.75 4.77
C ARG A 3 -4.61 5.90 4.04
N GLY A 4 -4.18 4.82 3.42
CA GLY A 4 -5.05 3.94 2.63
C GLY A 4 -5.16 4.30 1.15
N GLU A 5 -4.52 5.38 0.73
CA GLU A 5 -4.45 5.71 -0.70
C GLU A 5 -3.43 4.81 -1.40
N LEU A 6 -3.74 4.49 -2.67
CA LEU A 6 -2.90 3.66 -3.53
C LEU A 6 -2.24 4.56 -4.58
N TYR A 7 -0.93 4.37 -4.73
CA TYR A 7 -0.12 5.11 -5.70
C TYR A 7 0.69 4.16 -6.55
N ARG A 8 0.77 4.45 -7.83
CA ARG A 8 1.67 3.73 -8.74
C ARG A 8 3.03 4.38 -8.70
N VAL A 9 4.05 3.58 -8.45
CA VAL A 9 5.44 4.04 -8.39
C VAL A 9 6.23 3.31 -9.47
N ARG A 10 6.87 4.09 -10.34
CA ARG A 10 7.74 3.55 -11.38
C ARG A 10 9.08 3.17 -10.74
N ARG A 11 9.61 2.00 -11.09
CA ARG A 11 10.91 1.55 -10.59
C ARG A 11 12.03 2.17 -11.43
N PRO A 12 12.86 3.06 -10.85
CA PRO A 12 13.95 3.70 -11.60
C PRO A 12 15.00 2.71 -12.10
N SER A 13 15.20 1.58 -11.37
CA SER A 13 16.18 0.56 -11.71
C SER A 13 15.69 -0.43 -12.76
N SER A 14 14.44 -0.36 -13.16
CA SER A 14 13.89 -1.26 -14.17
C SER A 14 14.29 -0.80 -15.57
N ARG A 15 14.72 -1.76 -16.40
CA ARG A 15 15.00 -1.50 -17.81
C ARG A 15 13.74 -1.27 -18.63
N ASP A 16 12.59 -1.73 -18.11
CA ASP A 16 11.30 -1.51 -18.74
C ASP A 16 10.69 -0.22 -18.18
N PRO A 17 10.60 0.86 -18.99
CA PRO A 17 10.05 2.12 -18.52
C PRO A 17 8.57 2.05 -18.13
N LYS A 18 7.89 0.98 -18.55
CA LYS A 18 6.47 0.75 -18.19
C LYS A 18 6.32 -0.02 -16.89
N ARG A 19 7.41 -0.58 -16.36
CA ARG A 19 7.33 -1.38 -15.15
C ARG A 19 7.13 -0.49 -13.95
N SER A 20 6.02 -0.70 -13.28
CA SER A 20 5.64 0.04 -12.09
C SER A 20 5.02 -0.91 -11.08
N ARG A 21 4.89 -0.44 -9.84
CA ARG A 21 4.22 -1.18 -8.77
C ARG A 21 3.30 -0.24 -8.02
N VAL A 22 2.16 -0.76 -7.63
CA VAL A 22 1.22 -0.02 -6.79
C VAL A 22 1.57 -0.28 -5.32
N PHE A 23 1.52 0.78 -4.52
CA PHE A 23 1.74 0.74 -3.08
C PHE A 23 0.57 1.40 -2.36
N VAL A 24 0.27 0.88 -1.18
CA VAL A 24 -0.72 1.47 -0.28
C VAL A 24 0.02 2.21 0.84
N VAL A 25 -0.38 3.45 1.10
CA VAL A 25 0.19 4.23 2.21
C VAL A 25 -0.39 3.73 3.51
N VAL A 26 0.46 3.26 4.42
CA VAL A 26 0.03 2.69 5.70
C VAL A 26 0.51 3.47 6.91
N SER A 27 1.38 4.45 6.75
CA SER A 27 1.81 5.34 7.84
C SER A 27 0.61 6.04 8.48
N ARG A 28 0.75 6.40 9.75
CA ARG A 28 -0.27 7.18 10.44
C ARG A 28 -0.43 8.56 9.79
N GLN A 29 -1.65 9.06 9.81
CA GLN A 29 -2.00 10.29 9.07
C GLN A 29 -1.19 11.50 9.54
N VAL A 30 -0.90 11.61 10.84
CA VAL A 30 -0.14 12.74 11.36
C VAL A 30 1.28 12.79 10.79
N LEU A 31 1.90 11.63 10.54
CA LEU A 31 3.22 11.57 9.91
C LEU A 31 3.13 11.93 8.43
N ILE A 32 2.07 11.46 7.74
CA ILE A 32 1.85 11.78 6.33
C ILE A 32 1.75 13.29 6.13
N GLU A 33 1.09 14.00 7.03
CA GLU A 33 0.89 15.46 6.97
C GLU A 33 2.11 16.24 7.47
N SER A 34 3.05 15.58 8.12
CA SER A 34 4.24 16.21 8.67
C SER A 34 5.30 16.47 7.59
N ARG A 35 6.41 17.10 7.99
CA ARG A 35 7.57 17.32 7.12
C ARG A 35 8.47 16.09 6.98
N PHE A 36 8.14 14.99 7.64
CA PHE A 36 8.91 13.76 7.51
C PHE A 36 8.93 13.32 6.05
N SER A 37 10.11 12.99 5.52
CA SER A 37 10.30 12.84 4.07
C SER A 37 9.77 11.54 3.49
N THR A 38 9.57 10.51 4.32
CA THR A 38 9.13 9.18 3.86
C THR A 38 7.83 8.76 4.52
N VAL A 39 7.16 7.80 3.91
CA VAL A 39 6.00 7.10 4.49
C VAL A 39 6.19 5.61 4.31
N ILE A 40 5.63 4.84 5.25
CA ILE A 40 5.62 3.38 5.15
C ILE A 40 4.49 2.97 4.23
N CYS A 41 4.81 2.07 3.30
CA CYS A 41 3.87 1.56 2.31
C CYS A 41 3.90 0.03 2.28
N ALA A 42 2.81 -0.55 1.80
CA ALA A 42 2.72 -1.99 1.53
C ALA A 42 2.55 -2.20 0.02
N PRO A 43 3.32 -3.12 -0.59
CA PRO A 43 3.21 -3.36 -2.02
C PRO A 43 1.92 -4.12 -2.36
N VAL A 44 1.43 -3.89 -3.57
CA VAL A 44 0.27 -4.56 -4.13
C VAL A 44 0.74 -5.46 -5.27
N TYR A 45 0.43 -6.75 -5.16
CA TYR A 45 0.75 -7.74 -6.18
C TYR A 45 -0.53 -8.33 -6.75
N THR A 46 -0.47 -8.87 -7.96
CA THR A 46 -1.60 -9.61 -8.54
C THR A 46 -1.84 -10.93 -7.82
N ALA A 47 -0.85 -11.44 -7.09
CA ALA A 47 -0.98 -12.65 -6.30
C ALA A 47 -1.69 -12.37 -4.98
N TYR A 48 -2.65 -13.23 -4.63
CA TYR A 48 -3.31 -13.23 -3.33
C TYR A 48 -3.40 -14.68 -2.85
N ASP A 49 -2.71 -14.98 -1.76
CA ASP A 49 -2.57 -16.35 -1.27
C ASP A 49 -3.49 -16.65 -0.09
N GLY A 50 -4.31 -15.71 0.34
CA GLY A 50 -5.23 -15.90 1.45
C GLY A 50 -4.58 -15.87 2.83
N LEU A 51 -3.36 -15.33 2.93
CA LEU A 51 -2.68 -15.19 4.23
C LEU A 51 -3.34 -14.09 5.05
N SER A 52 -3.27 -14.24 6.39
CA SER A 52 -3.85 -13.26 7.31
C SER A 52 -3.18 -11.88 7.23
N THR A 53 -1.97 -11.80 6.65
CA THR A 53 -1.21 -10.57 6.43
C THR A 53 -1.48 -9.94 5.06
N GLN A 54 -2.41 -10.51 4.30
CA GLN A 54 -2.76 -10.02 2.96
C GLN A 54 -4.21 -9.56 2.92
N ILE A 55 -4.48 -8.55 2.12
CA ILE A 55 -5.83 -8.00 1.94
C ILE A 55 -6.14 -7.98 0.45
N GLN A 56 -7.32 -8.48 0.09
CA GLN A 56 -7.79 -8.38 -1.30
C GLN A 56 -8.18 -6.96 -1.64
N VAL A 57 -7.73 -6.51 -2.80
CA VAL A 57 -8.15 -5.26 -3.42
C VAL A 57 -8.39 -5.53 -4.91
N GLY A 58 -9.16 -4.68 -5.56
CA GLY A 58 -9.49 -4.93 -6.94
C GLY A 58 -9.97 -3.68 -7.67
N VAL A 59 -10.82 -3.92 -8.67
CA VAL A 59 -11.30 -2.88 -9.58
C VAL A 59 -11.98 -1.73 -8.84
N SER A 60 -12.75 -2.02 -7.78
CA SER A 60 -13.40 -1.00 -6.97
C SER A 60 -12.42 -0.06 -6.28
N GLY A 61 -11.18 -0.50 -6.06
CA GLY A 61 -10.10 0.31 -5.47
C GLY A 61 -9.26 1.05 -6.52
N GLY A 62 -9.62 0.97 -7.80
CA GLY A 62 -8.91 1.64 -8.89
C GLY A 62 -7.90 0.77 -9.62
N LEU A 63 -7.81 -0.52 -9.29
CA LEU A 63 -6.88 -1.45 -9.93
C LEU A 63 -7.51 -2.11 -11.15
N LYS A 64 -6.67 -2.52 -12.10
CA LYS A 64 -7.13 -3.23 -13.31
C LYS A 64 -7.51 -4.68 -13.02
N HIS A 65 -6.89 -5.29 -12.03
CA HIS A 65 -7.07 -6.70 -11.69
C HIS A 65 -7.25 -6.88 -10.20
N ALA A 66 -7.89 -7.98 -9.82
CA ALA A 66 -7.92 -8.44 -8.43
C ALA A 66 -6.48 -8.65 -7.96
N SER A 67 -6.14 -8.15 -6.78
CA SER A 67 -4.78 -8.08 -6.27
C SER A 67 -4.78 -8.28 -4.77
N GLY A 68 -3.57 -8.40 -4.20
CA GLY A 68 -3.38 -8.50 -2.75
C GLY A 68 -2.42 -7.43 -2.26
N ILE A 69 -2.76 -6.80 -1.15
CA ILE A 69 -1.84 -5.94 -0.40
C ILE A 69 -1.02 -6.87 0.51
N HIS A 70 0.31 -6.79 0.45
CA HIS A 70 1.21 -7.68 1.17
C HIS A 70 1.85 -6.95 2.35
N CYS A 71 1.27 -7.11 3.54
CA CYS A 71 1.72 -6.40 4.74
C CYS A 71 3.01 -6.96 5.33
N ASP A 72 3.47 -8.13 4.90
CA ASP A 72 4.76 -8.67 5.32
C ASP A 72 5.95 -8.01 4.63
N GLU A 73 5.71 -7.19 3.59
CA GLU A 73 6.76 -6.59 2.78
C GLU A 73 6.74 -5.06 2.86
N LEU A 74 6.54 -4.53 4.06
CA LEU A 74 6.51 -3.07 4.26
C LEU A 74 7.81 -2.42 3.83
N VAL A 75 7.70 -1.22 3.25
CA VAL A 75 8.85 -0.45 2.78
C VAL A 75 8.59 1.03 2.99
N SER A 76 9.65 1.78 3.33
CA SER A 76 9.58 3.24 3.40
C SER A 76 9.88 3.82 2.03
N LEU A 77 9.02 4.70 1.54
CA LEU A 77 9.18 5.37 0.26
C LEU A 77 9.19 6.88 0.45
N PRO A 78 10.03 7.62 -0.30
CA PRO A 78 9.95 9.08 -0.31
C PRO A 78 8.57 9.55 -0.75
N LYS A 79 8.02 10.52 -0.03
CA LYS A 79 6.71 11.10 -0.39
C LYS A 79 6.69 11.63 -1.82
N THR A 80 7.83 12.13 -2.28
CA THR A 80 7.97 12.67 -3.64
C THR A 80 7.75 11.64 -4.75
N MET A 81 7.84 10.35 -4.42
CA MET A 81 7.58 9.28 -5.40
C MET A 81 6.11 8.92 -5.51
N LEU A 82 5.28 9.37 -4.56
CA LEU A 82 3.86 8.99 -4.48
C LEU A 82 3.00 10.08 -5.11
N THR A 83 3.07 10.20 -6.44
CA THR A 83 2.41 11.25 -7.20
C THR A 83 1.35 10.73 -8.18
N ASP A 84 1.37 9.43 -8.49
CA ASP A 84 0.44 8.83 -9.44
C ASP A 84 -0.67 8.10 -8.66
N TYR A 85 -1.72 8.83 -8.31
CA TYR A 85 -2.84 8.33 -7.53
C TYR A 85 -3.64 7.28 -8.32
N VAL A 86 -3.93 6.14 -7.69
CA VAL A 86 -4.69 5.04 -8.29
C VAL A 86 -6.10 4.95 -7.69
N GLY A 87 -6.20 5.06 -6.38
CA GLY A 87 -7.46 4.90 -5.68
C GLY A 87 -7.28 4.92 -4.18
N SER A 88 -8.32 4.57 -3.45
CA SER A 88 -8.33 4.57 -1.98
C SER A 88 -9.03 3.33 -1.45
N LEU A 89 -8.58 2.84 -0.31
CA LEU A 89 -9.27 1.78 0.40
C LEU A 89 -10.56 2.31 1.01
N SER A 90 -11.59 1.47 1.02
CA SER A 90 -12.82 1.75 1.76
C SER A 90 -12.58 1.67 3.27
N ALA A 91 -13.53 2.16 4.06
CA ALA A 91 -13.45 2.06 5.52
C ALA A 91 -13.33 0.60 5.98
N GLY A 92 -14.06 -0.32 5.34
CA GLY A 92 -13.99 -1.74 5.66
C GLY A 92 -12.63 -2.34 5.31
N GLN A 93 -12.03 -1.95 4.19
CA GLN A 93 -10.69 -2.39 3.80
C GLN A 93 -9.62 -1.82 4.72
N LEU A 94 -9.78 -0.57 5.18
CA LEU A 94 -8.86 0.02 6.16
C LEU A 94 -8.86 -0.75 7.48
N GLN A 95 -10.03 -1.22 7.94
CA GLN A 95 -10.12 -2.06 9.13
C GLN A 95 -9.37 -3.38 8.93
N LYS A 96 -9.52 -4.00 7.77
CA LYS A 96 -8.80 -5.23 7.42
C LYS A 96 -7.29 -4.97 7.34
N LEU A 97 -6.90 -3.81 6.82
CA LEU A 97 -5.49 -3.41 6.78
C LEU A 97 -4.91 -3.33 8.18
N ASP A 98 -5.63 -2.72 9.13
CA ASP A 98 -5.18 -2.60 10.51
C ASP A 98 -4.96 -3.98 11.14
N VAL A 99 -5.89 -4.90 10.94
CA VAL A 99 -5.77 -6.28 11.44
C VAL A 99 -4.56 -6.98 10.81
N ALA A 100 -4.41 -6.87 9.50
CA ALA A 100 -3.29 -7.51 8.79
C ALA A 100 -1.93 -6.95 9.25
N LEU A 101 -1.84 -5.65 9.51
CA LEU A 101 -0.63 -5.02 10.02
C LEU A 101 -0.31 -5.50 11.44
N ARG A 102 -1.31 -5.66 12.31
CA ARG A 102 -1.10 -6.23 13.65
C ARG A 102 -0.54 -7.64 13.55
N MET A 103 -1.06 -8.44 12.65
CA MET A 103 -0.57 -9.81 12.43
C MET A 103 0.86 -9.80 11.88
N ALA A 104 1.12 -8.98 10.87
CA ALA A 104 2.44 -8.92 10.23
C ALA A 104 3.54 -8.48 11.19
N LEU A 105 3.23 -7.57 12.12
CA LEU A 105 4.18 -7.00 13.06
C LEU A 105 4.08 -7.64 14.46
N GLN A 106 3.19 -8.61 14.63
CA GLN A 106 2.98 -9.30 15.92
C GLN A 106 2.62 -8.30 17.04
N LEU A 107 1.73 -7.36 16.72
CA LEU A 107 1.29 -6.37 17.70
C LEU A 107 0.04 -6.88 18.42
N HIS A 108 0.04 -6.73 19.74
CA HIS A 108 -1.10 -7.01 20.58
C HIS A 108 -1.82 -5.72 20.95
N GLU A 109 -3.10 -5.82 21.21
CA GLU A 109 -3.85 -4.69 21.71
C GLU A 109 -3.58 -4.43 23.18
#